data_1cbc85b4dc29f2066d14cc76fc231f66
#
_entry.id   1cbc85b4dc29f2066d14cc76fc231f66
#
_cell.length_a   1.000
_cell.length_b   1.000
_cell.length_c   1.000
_cell.angle_alpha   90.00
_cell.angle_beta   90.00
_cell.angle_gamma   90.00
#
_symmetry.space_group_name_H-M   'P 1'
#
loop_
_entity.id
_entity.type
_entity.pdbx_description
1 polymer ?
#
loop_
_entity_poly.entity_id
_entity_poly.type
_entity_poly.pdbx_seq_one_letter_code
_entity_poly.pdbx_strand_id
1 'polypeptide(L)'
;HLLENIPPARLYEEVIKLFHNEKSTEVLDELSKYDLLRYLFSQTQDDSFIKASLENTSKRIKSGSSVTPAFLFAVFLWTPLNEKFNTLSKKNKPRIETMIIASEYVIKKQAQQVMMPRWLSTRVKDVWLMQHQLENCSPKKEKGLINNPRFRMAYDFLVLRSETIDKDLKPKAEHWTSLQN
;
A
#
# COMPACT_ATOMS: atom_id res chain seq x y z
N HIS A 1 3.28 22.35 14.56
CA HIS A 1 4.32 23.27 14.04
C HIS A 1 5.74 22.66 14.01
N LEU A 2 6.13 21.78 14.95
CA LEU A 2 7.49 21.19 14.96
C LEU A 2 7.71 20.21 13.79
N LEU A 3 6.72 19.40 13.43
CA LEU A 3 6.83 18.42 12.32
C LEU A 3 6.90 19.08 10.95
N GLU A 4 6.30 20.26 10.77
CA GLU A 4 6.31 21.02 9.50
C GLU A 4 7.71 21.53 9.14
N ASN A 5 8.61 21.64 10.10
CA ASN A 5 9.98 22.11 9.90
C ASN A 5 11.00 20.97 9.70
N ILE A 6 10.56 19.71 9.73
CA ILE A 6 11.45 18.57 9.52
C ILE A 6 11.57 18.27 8.03
N PRO A 7 12.79 18.14 7.47
CA PRO A 7 12.98 17.78 6.07
C PRO A 7 12.26 16.47 5.72
N PRO A 8 11.54 16.39 4.56
CA PRO A 8 10.79 15.20 4.16
C PRO A 8 11.61 13.90 4.09
N ALA A 9 12.90 14.00 3.78
CA ALA A 9 13.80 12.85 3.77
C ALA A 9 14.01 12.26 5.17
N ARG A 10 14.07 13.10 6.20
CA ARG A 10 14.23 12.67 7.60
C ARG A 10 12.93 12.04 8.12
N LEU A 11 11.79 12.58 7.71
CA LEU A 11 10.48 12.01 8.09
C LEU A 11 10.29 10.59 7.56
N TYR A 12 10.89 10.22 6.43
CA TYR A 12 10.83 8.85 5.92
C TYR A 12 11.40 7.84 6.92
N GLU A 13 12.58 8.11 7.49
CA GLU A 13 13.19 7.21 8.49
C GLU A 13 12.33 7.10 9.75
N GLU A 14 11.73 8.20 10.18
CA GLU A 14 10.83 8.20 11.34
C GLU A 14 9.55 7.42 11.06
N VAL A 15 8.95 7.53 9.88
CA VAL A 15 7.78 6.72 9.47
C VAL A 15 8.10 5.22 9.55
N ILE A 16 9.29 4.81 9.08
CA ILE A 16 9.69 3.41 9.18
C ILE A 16 9.82 2.96 10.63
N LYS A 17 10.46 3.75 11.49
CA LYS A 17 10.59 3.44 12.92
C LYS A 17 9.23 3.35 13.62
N LEU A 18 8.30 4.26 13.29
CA LEU A 18 6.96 4.32 13.87
C LEU A 18 6.11 3.10 13.53
N PHE A 19 6.18 2.62 12.29
CA PHE A 19 5.26 1.58 11.80
C PHE A 19 5.90 0.21 11.56
N HIS A 20 7.23 0.08 11.56
CA HIS A 20 7.93 -1.21 11.46
C HIS A 20 8.37 -1.71 12.85
N ASN A 21 7.42 -1.82 13.76
CA ASN A 21 7.64 -2.36 15.10
C ASN A 21 6.40 -3.14 15.59
N GLU A 22 6.55 -3.79 16.73
CA GLU A 22 5.50 -4.65 17.30
C GLU A 22 4.27 -3.88 17.81
N LYS A 23 4.39 -2.57 18.01
CA LYS A 23 3.35 -1.68 18.53
C LYS A 23 2.77 -0.75 17.46
N SER A 24 2.91 -1.10 16.19
CA SER A 24 2.54 -0.22 15.08
C SER A 24 1.06 0.18 15.08
N THR A 25 0.16 -0.66 15.56
CA THR A 25 -1.27 -0.32 15.72
C THR A 25 -1.50 0.70 16.83
N GLU A 26 -0.84 0.54 17.97
CA GLU A 26 -0.91 1.51 19.06
C GLU A 26 -0.36 2.88 18.64
N VAL A 27 0.71 2.89 17.84
CA VAL A 27 1.28 4.11 17.27
C VAL A 27 0.28 4.78 16.33
N LEU A 28 -0.43 4.04 15.49
CA LEU A 28 -1.47 4.59 14.62
C LEU A 28 -2.57 5.26 15.44
N ASP A 29 -3.08 4.57 16.47
CA ASP A 29 -4.14 5.09 17.33
C ASP A 29 -3.71 6.39 18.04
N GLU A 30 -2.47 6.46 18.55
CA GLU A 30 -1.94 7.68 19.17
C GLU A 30 -1.76 8.82 18.15
N LEU A 31 -1.23 8.54 16.96
CA LEU A 31 -1.09 9.57 15.91
C LEU A 31 -2.45 10.10 15.46
N SER A 32 -3.46 9.23 15.36
CA SER A 32 -4.82 9.60 14.98
C SER A 32 -5.48 10.44 16.09
N LYS A 33 -5.35 10.04 17.35
CA LYS A 33 -5.90 10.73 18.52
C LYS A 33 -5.41 12.18 18.64
N TYR A 34 -4.13 12.42 18.31
CA TYR A 34 -3.53 13.75 18.38
C TYR A 34 -3.50 14.47 17.02
N ASP A 35 -4.21 13.94 16.01
CA ASP A 35 -4.27 14.51 14.66
C ASP A 35 -2.88 14.71 14.02
N LEU A 36 -1.94 13.81 14.35
CA LEU A 36 -0.56 13.86 13.86
C LEU A 36 -0.36 13.08 12.56
N LEU A 37 -1.24 12.10 12.27
CA LEU A 37 -1.13 11.27 11.06
C LEU A 37 -1.11 12.12 9.78
N ARG A 38 -1.88 13.21 9.73
CA ARG A 38 -1.96 14.13 8.58
C ARG A 38 -0.63 14.78 8.20
N TYR A 39 0.31 14.91 9.14
CA TYR A 39 1.65 15.47 8.85
C TYR A 39 2.57 14.47 8.17
N LEU A 40 2.28 13.18 8.30
CA LEU A 40 3.02 12.09 7.66
C LEU A 40 2.32 11.62 6.38
N PHE A 41 0.98 11.59 6.40
CA PHE A 41 0.13 11.08 5.32
C PHE A 41 -1.11 11.97 5.15
N SER A 42 -0.94 13.17 4.55
CA SER A 42 -2.03 14.16 4.45
C SER A 42 -3.22 13.73 3.60
N GLN A 43 -3.04 12.72 2.77
CA GLN A 43 -4.08 12.20 1.90
C GLN A 43 -4.82 11.01 2.52
N THR A 44 -4.34 10.51 3.67
CA THR A 44 -4.76 9.25 4.27
C THR A 44 -5.60 9.51 5.50
N GLN A 45 -6.68 8.75 5.64
CA GLN A 45 -7.46 8.64 6.87
C GLN A 45 -7.21 7.27 7.48
N ASP A 46 -7.27 7.18 8.82
CA ASP A 46 -7.23 5.90 9.51
C ASP A 46 -8.45 5.05 9.12
N ASP A 47 -8.18 3.88 8.59
CA ASP A 47 -9.21 2.94 8.12
C ASP A 47 -8.88 1.48 8.52
N SER A 48 -9.87 0.61 8.33
CA SER A 48 -9.74 -0.81 8.67
C SER A 48 -8.66 -1.54 7.88
N PHE A 49 -8.36 -1.09 6.67
CA PHE A 49 -7.32 -1.65 5.83
C PHE A 49 -5.94 -1.38 6.40
N ILE A 50 -5.69 -0.15 6.85
CA ILE A 50 -4.44 0.26 7.50
C ILE A 50 -4.25 -0.52 8.81
N LYS A 51 -5.29 -0.59 9.66
CA LYS A 51 -5.23 -1.32 10.93
C LYS A 51 -4.88 -2.80 10.72
N ALA A 52 -5.58 -3.49 9.83
CA ALA A 52 -5.29 -4.89 9.52
C ALA A 52 -3.87 -5.10 8.97
N SER A 53 -3.37 -4.16 8.15
CA SER A 53 -1.99 -4.19 7.67
C SER A 53 -0.97 -4.08 8.79
N LEU A 54 -1.20 -3.17 9.74
CA LEU A 54 -0.30 -2.96 10.87
C LEU A 54 -0.34 -4.13 11.86
N GLU A 55 -1.51 -4.74 12.08
CA GLU A 55 -1.62 -5.97 12.86
C GLU A 55 -0.80 -7.12 12.24
N ASN A 56 -0.89 -7.30 10.92
CA ASN A 56 -0.07 -8.28 10.21
C ASN A 56 1.42 -7.95 10.30
N THR A 57 1.79 -6.67 10.19
CA THR A 57 3.17 -6.20 10.37
C THR A 57 3.69 -6.54 11.75
N SER A 58 2.94 -6.22 12.79
CA SER A 58 3.28 -6.54 14.20
C SER A 58 3.48 -8.05 14.42
N LYS A 59 2.57 -8.89 13.89
CA LYS A 59 2.68 -10.36 13.97
C LYS A 59 3.93 -10.87 13.27
N ARG A 60 4.25 -10.36 12.07
CA ARG A 60 5.44 -10.75 11.31
C ARG A 60 6.73 -10.38 12.04
N ILE A 61 6.80 -9.17 12.60
CA ILE A 61 7.98 -8.73 13.36
C ILE A 61 8.17 -9.59 14.61
N LYS A 62 7.09 -9.87 15.36
CA LYS A 62 7.15 -10.78 16.52
C LYS A 62 7.62 -12.19 16.17
N SER A 63 7.32 -12.67 14.96
CA SER A 63 7.79 -13.98 14.47
C SER A 63 9.19 -13.92 13.86
N GLY A 64 9.89 -12.78 13.89
CA GLY A 64 11.20 -12.59 13.29
C GLY A 64 11.19 -12.48 11.76
N SER A 65 10.00 -12.31 11.17
CA SER A 65 9.85 -12.18 9.71
C SER A 65 10.11 -10.74 9.26
N SER A 66 10.71 -10.57 8.08
CA SER A 66 10.94 -9.25 7.51
C SER A 66 9.64 -8.61 7.01
N VAL A 67 9.56 -7.29 7.14
CA VAL A 67 8.53 -6.44 6.55
C VAL A 67 9.17 -5.43 5.61
N THR A 68 8.45 -5.02 4.57
CA THR A 68 8.97 -4.09 3.58
C THR A 68 8.28 -2.73 3.67
N PRO A 69 9.03 -1.61 3.68
CA PRO A 69 8.45 -0.28 3.60
C PRO A 69 7.49 -0.08 2.42
N ALA A 70 7.73 -0.76 1.30
CA ALA A 70 6.86 -0.65 0.12
C ALA A 70 5.43 -1.13 0.38
N PHE A 71 5.26 -2.19 1.19
CA PHE A 71 3.94 -2.67 1.57
C PHE A 71 3.21 -1.65 2.44
N LEU A 72 3.89 -1.10 3.43
CA LEU A 72 3.36 -0.04 4.29
C LEU A 72 2.83 1.14 3.47
N PHE A 73 3.68 1.74 2.64
CA PHE A 73 3.27 2.89 1.82
C PHE A 73 2.18 2.54 0.81
N ALA A 74 2.20 1.35 0.22
CA ALA A 74 1.15 0.90 -0.69
C ALA A 74 -0.21 0.85 0.01
N VAL A 75 -0.27 0.39 1.26
CA VAL A 75 -1.49 0.33 2.06
C VAL A 75 -1.97 1.72 2.45
N PHE A 76 -1.11 2.54 3.06
CA PHE A 76 -1.48 3.88 3.53
C PHE A 76 -1.98 4.80 2.40
N LEU A 77 -1.47 4.61 1.19
CA LEU A 77 -1.83 5.43 0.03
C LEU A 77 -2.85 4.77 -0.90
N TRP A 78 -3.45 3.62 -0.51
CA TRP A 78 -4.42 2.91 -1.35
C TRP A 78 -5.72 3.68 -1.51
N THR A 79 -6.31 4.18 -0.44
CA THR A 79 -7.53 4.98 -0.47
C THR A 79 -7.36 6.26 -1.31
N PRO A 80 -6.33 7.09 -1.08
CA PRO A 80 -6.04 8.23 -1.95
C PRO A 80 -5.84 7.86 -3.43
N LEU A 81 -5.20 6.71 -3.70
CA LEU A 81 -5.03 6.22 -5.06
C LEU A 81 -6.38 5.93 -5.74
N ASN A 82 -7.27 5.21 -5.04
CA ASN A 82 -8.59 4.87 -5.58
C ASN A 82 -9.46 6.10 -5.81
N GLU A 83 -9.45 7.07 -4.92
CA GLU A 83 -10.15 8.35 -5.08
C GLU A 83 -9.66 9.09 -6.32
N LYS A 84 -8.34 9.17 -6.48
CA LYS A 84 -7.74 9.81 -7.66
C LYS A 84 -8.03 9.04 -8.94
N PHE A 85 -7.92 7.72 -8.91
CA PHE A 85 -8.26 6.84 -10.02
C PHE A 85 -9.72 7.05 -10.47
N ASN A 86 -10.67 7.02 -9.53
CA ASN A 86 -12.09 7.20 -9.82
C ASN A 86 -12.39 8.58 -10.42
N THR A 87 -11.71 9.63 -9.93
CA THR A 87 -11.83 10.98 -10.49
C THR A 87 -11.36 11.04 -11.94
N LEU A 88 -10.27 10.36 -12.27
CA LEU A 88 -9.68 10.34 -13.61
C LEU A 88 -10.42 9.42 -14.58
N SER A 89 -11.00 8.32 -14.09
CA SER A 89 -11.71 7.32 -14.92
C SER A 89 -12.94 7.90 -15.62
N LYS A 90 -13.48 9.01 -15.14
CA LYS A 90 -14.58 9.74 -15.81
C LYS A 90 -14.18 10.33 -17.18
N LYS A 91 -12.89 10.28 -17.56
CA LYS A 91 -12.35 10.86 -18.80
C LYS A 91 -12.13 9.84 -19.93
N ASN A 92 -12.75 8.67 -19.89
CA ASN A 92 -12.67 7.62 -20.94
C ASN A 92 -11.23 7.18 -21.34
N LYS A 93 -10.30 7.18 -20.41
CA LYS A 93 -8.94 6.66 -20.62
C LYS A 93 -8.84 5.16 -20.33
N PRO A 94 -7.90 4.43 -20.94
CA PRO A 94 -7.60 3.05 -20.58
C PRO A 94 -7.31 2.91 -19.08
N ARG A 95 -7.82 1.84 -18.46
CA ARG A 95 -7.71 1.62 -17.00
C ARG A 95 -6.26 1.65 -16.49
N ILE A 96 -5.34 1.03 -17.23
CA ILE A 96 -3.92 0.99 -16.85
C ILE A 96 -3.29 2.38 -16.92
N GLU A 97 -3.54 3.14 -17.98
CA GLU A 97 -3.04 4.52 -18.11
C GLU A 97 -3.57 5.40 -16.98
N THR A 98 -4.85 5.28 -16.68
CA THR A 98 -5.48 6.01 -15.56
C THR A 98 -4.84 5.66 -14.21
N MET A 99 -4.53 4.38 -13.99
CA MET A 99 -3.87 3.92 -12.77
C MET A 99 -2.43 4.46 -12.66
N ILE A 100 -1.68 4.49 -13.76
CA ILE A 100 -0.33 5.08 -13.79
C ILE A 100 -0.38 6.56 -13.41
N ILE A 101 -1.25 7.34 -14.04
CA ILE A 101 -1.40 8.78 -13.78
C ILE A 101 -1.83 9.02 -12.32
N ALA A 102 -2.79 8.23 -11.80
CA ALA A 102 -3.24 8.34 -10.43
C ALA A 102 -2.11 8.04 -9.44
N SER A 103 -1.34 6.97 -9.69
CA SER A 103 -0.22 6.59 -8.82
C SER A 103 0.90 7.62 -8.81
N GLU A 104 1.24 8.20 -9.94
CA GLU A 104 2.23 9.28 -10.01
C GLU A 104 1.79 10.53 -9.25
N TYR A 105 0.51 10.90 -9.38
CA TYR A 105 -0.05 12.02 -8.63
C TYR A 105 0.04 11.80 -7.10
N VAL A 106 -0.41 10.64 -6.62
CA VAL A 106 -0.44 10.33 -5.18
C VAL A 106 0.98 10.27 -4.61
N ILE A 107 1.91 9.62 -5.30
CA ILE A 107 3.31 9.53 -4.88
C ILE A 107 3.97 10.90 -4.85
N LYS A 108 3.76 11.73 -5.90
CA LYS A 108 4.31 13.09 -5.95
C LYS A 108 3.80 13.95 -4.79
N LYS A 109 2.52 13.84 -4.47
CA LYS A 109 1.91 14.57 -3.36
C LYS A 109 2.45 14.09 -2.00
N GLN A 110 2.57 12.77 -1.82
CA GLN A 110 3.16 12.20 -0.61
C GLN A 110 4.63 12.59 -0.41
N ALA A 111 5.41 12.66 -1.48
CA ALA A 111 6.83 13.03 -1.41
C ALA A 111 7.08 14.48 -0.94
N GLN A 112 6.08 15.35 -0.99
CA GLN A 112 6.16 16.71 -0.41
C GLN A 112 6.19 16.70 1.12
N GLN A 113 5.64 15.67 1.74
CA GLN A 113 5.61 15.50 3.20
C GLN A 113 6.68 14.52 3.69
N VAL A 114 6.67 13.31 3.13
CA VAL A 114 7.62 12.25 3.44
C VAL A 114 8.27 11.80 2.13
N MET A 115 9.53 12.13 1.95
CA MET A 115 10.27 11.82 0.73
C MET A 115 10.54 10.32 0.64
N MET A 116 9.87 9.67 -0.30
CA MET A 116 10.13 8.27 -0.59
C MET A 116 11.34 8.12 -1.52
N PRO A 117 12.34 7.26 -1.20
CA PRO A 117 13.38 6.90 -2.14
C PRO A 117 12.80 6.35 -3.46
N ARG A 118 13.49 6.59 -4.59
CA ARG A 118 12.99 6.19 -5.91
C ARG A 118 12.69 4.69 -6.01
N TRP A 119 13.51 3.84 -5.41
CA TRP A 119 13.28 2.39 -5.39
C TRP A 119 11.96 2.03 -4.67
N LEU A 120 11.63 2.77 -3.60
CA LEU A 120 10.42 2.55 -2.83
C LEU A 120 9.17 2.94 -3.63
N SER A 121 9.15 4.14 -4.19
CA SER A 121 8.03 4.62 -5.02
C SER A 121 7.78 3.72 -6.24
N THR A 122 8.84 3.18 -6.84
CA THR A 122 8.72 2.18 -7.92
C THR A 122 8.04 0.91 -7.42
N ARG A 123 8.47 0.35 -6.28
CA ARG A 123 7.87 -0.87 -5.72
C ARG A 123 6.41 -0.68 -5.30
N VAL A 124 6.07 0.48 -4.75
CA VAL A 124 4.69 0.84 -4.41
C VAL A 124 3.82 0.83 -5.68
N LYS A 125 4.27 1.48 -6.75
CA LYS A 125 3.57 1.46 -8.05
C LYS A 125 3.42 0.03 -8.61
N ASP A 126 4.46 -0.78 -8.53
CA ASP A 126 4.42 -2.18 -9.00
C ASP A 126 3.31 -2.98 -8.28
N VAL A 127 3.19 -2.83 -6.95
CA VAL A 127 2.12 -3.47 -6.16
C VAL A 127 0.73 -3.05 -6.67
N TRP A 128 0.50 -1.77 -6.86
CA TRP A 128 -0.79 -1.24 -7.30
C TRP A 128 -1.16 -1.66 -8.73
N LEU A 129 -0.21 -1.57 -9.66
CA LEU A 129 -0.44 -1.97 -11.05
C LEU A 129 -0.69 -3.47 -11.19
N MET A 130 -0.02 -4.27 -10.37
CA MET A 130 -0.21 -5.73 -10.37
C MET A 130 -1.59 -6.14 -9.82
N GLN A 131 -2.27 -5.31 -9.00
CA GLN A 131 -3.63 -5.64 -8.54
C GLN A 131 -4.57 -5.92 -9.71
N HIS A 132 -4.57 -5.04 -10.72
CA HIS A 132 -5.40 -5.26 -11.91
C HIS A 132 -5.07 -6.56 -12.66
N GLN A 133 -3.78 -6.91 -12.71
CA GLN A 133 -3.35 -8.18 -13.34
C GLN A 133 -3.82 -9.38 -12.52
N LEU A 134 -3.71 -9.35 -11.20
CA LEU A 134 -4.18 -10.42 -10.31
C LEU A 134 -5.69 -10.61 -10.35
N GLU A 135 -6.45 -9.51 -10.48
CA GLU A 135 -7.91 -9.54 -10.57
C GLU A 135 -8.41 -10.13 -11.91
N ASN A 136 -7.67 -9.92 -13.01
CA ASN A 136 -8.11 -10.18 -14.38
C ASN A 136 -7.15 -11.10 -15.16
N CYS A 137 -6.33 -11.90 -14.50
CA CYS A 137 -5.38 -12.79 -15.16
C CYS A 137 -6.10 -13.91 -15.91
N SER A 138 -5.63 -14.20 -17.12
CA SER A 138 -6.03 -15.40 -17.83
C SER A 138 -5.14 -16.58 -17.42
N PRO A 139 -5.65 -17.83 -17.41
CA PRO A 139 -4.89 -19.02 -16.99
C PRO A 139 -3.53 -19.17 -17.68
N LYS A 140 -3.44 -18.78 -18.95
CA LYS A 140 -2.21 -18.83 -19.73
C LYS A 140 -1.09 -17.92 -19.22
N LYS A 141 -1.43 -16.86 -18.49
CA LYS A 141 -0.49 -15.85 -17.96
C LYS A 141 -0.14 -16.04 -16.47
N GLU A 142 -0.85 -16.91 -15.76
CA GLU A 142 -0.70 -17.10 -14.32
C GLU A 142 0.73 -17.49 -13.92
N LYS A 143 1.31 -18.47 -14.61
CA LYS A 143 2.69 -18.92 -14.34
C LYS A 143 3.72 -17.80 -14.52
N GLY A 144 3.54 -16.95 -15.53
CA GLY A 144 4.42 -15.80 -15.74
C GLY A 144 4.27 -14.76 -14.63
N LEU A 145 3.05 -14.57 -14.10
CA LEU A 145 2.78 -13.63 -13.04
C LEU A 145 3.34 -14.12 -11.69
N ILE A 146 3.19 -15.41 -11.36
CA ILE A 146 3.76 -16.03 -10.15
C ILE A 146 5.28 -15.91 -10.13
N ASN A 147 5.93 -16.06 -11.28
CA ASN A 147 7.40 -15.95 -11.40
C ASN A 147 7.91 -14.49 -11.36
N ASN A 148 7.02 -13.49 -11.32
CA ASN A 148 7.42 -12.10 -11.22
C ASN A 148 7.98 -11.82 -9.81
N PRO A 149 9.16 -11.19 -9.68
CA PRO A 149 9.75 -10.86 -8.37
C PRO A 149 8.87 -9.97 -7.46
N ARG A 150 7.88 -9.29 -8.04
CA ARG A 150 6.93 -8.44 -7.31
C ARG A 150 5.65 -9.18 -6.91
N PHE A 151 5.44 -10.40 -7.41
CA PHE A 151 4.20 -11.17 -7.21
C PHE A 151 3.88 -11.33 -5.73
N ARG A 152 4.85 -11.78 -4.92
CA ARG A 152 4.59 -12.09 -3.50
C ARG A 152 3.98 -10.91 -2.75
N MET A 153 4.56 -9.72 -2.89
CA MET A 153 4.07 -8.53 -2.20
C MET A 153 2.70 -8.08 -2.73
N ALA A 154 2.48 -8.15 -4.05
CA ALA A 154 1.20 -7.81 -4.65
C ALA A 154 0.10 -8.82 -4.29
N TYR A 155 0.44 -10.11 -4.18
CA TYR A 155 -0.45 -11.15 -3.70
C TYR A 155 -0.83 -10.94 -2.22
N ASP A 156 0.14 -10.70 -1.33
CA ASP A 156 -0.14 -10.42 0.07
C ASP A 156 -1.07 -9.18 0.22
N PHE A 157 -0.89 -8.19 -0.65
CA PHE A 157 -1.75 -7.00 -0.71
C PHE A 157 -3.17 -7.34 -1.19
N LEU A 158 -3.33 -8.19 -2.21
CA LEU A 158 -4.63 -8.68 -2.66
C LEU A 158 -5.36 -9.48 -1.58
N VAL A 159 -4.65 -10.35 -0.86
CA VAL A 159 -5.21 -11.12 0.26
C VAL A 159 -5.74 -10.17 1.33
N LEU A 160 -4.94 -9.21 1.75
CA LEU A 160 -5.35 -8.22 2.76
C LEU A 160 -6.58 -7.43 2.31
N ARG A 161 -6.64 -6.97 1.06
CA ARG A 161 -7.83 -6.32 0.49
C ARG A 161 -9.06 -7.21 0.56
N SER A 162 -8.94 -8.46 0.16
CA SER A 162 -10.04 -9.43 0.13
C SER A 162 -10.60 -9.77 1.51
N GLU A 163 -9.77 -9.64 2.54
CA GLU A 163 -10.17 -9.89 3.93
C GLU A 163 -10.81 -8.67 4.61
N THR A 164 -10.54 -7.46 4.10
CA THR A 164 -10.92 -6.21 4.76
C THR A 164 -11.94 -5.40 3.96
N ILE A 165 -11.52 -4.82 2.85
CA ILE A 165 -12.27 -3.78 2.12
C ILE A 165 -12.94 -4.27 0.84
N ASP A 166 -12.40 -5.30 0.19
CA ASP A 166 -12.85 -5.78 -1.12
C ASP A 166 -13.21 -7.29 -1.06
N LYS A 167 -14.21 -7.64 -0.26
CA LYS A 167 -14.60 -9.05 0.01
C LYS A 167 -14.93 -9.86 -1.24
N ASP A 168 -15.35 -9.21 -2.31
CA ASP A 168 -15.64 -9.84 -3.61
C ASP A 168 -14.38 -10.40 -4.28
N LEU A 169 -13.19 -9.97 -3.85
CA LEU A 169 -11.91 -10.50 -4.33
C LEU A 169 -11.49 -11.82 -3.65
N LYS A 170 -12.22 -12.29 -2.65
CA LYS A 170 -11.87 -13.51 -1.91
C LYS A 170 -11.67 -14.74 -2.80
N PRO A 171 -12.55 -15.04 -3.80
CA PRO A 171 -12.31 -16.16 -4.71
C PRO A 171 -11.03 -16.03 -5.53
N LYS A 172 -10.63 -14.79 -5.87
CA LYS A 172 -9.37 -14.52 -6.58
C LYS A 172 -8.16 -14.74 -5.68
N ALA A 173 -8.21 -14.27 -4.45
CA ALA A 173 -7.15 -14.50 -3.47
C ALA A 173 -6.96 -16.00 -3.19
N GLU A 174 -8.03 -16.75 -3.00
CA GLU A 174 -8.02 -18.21 -2.80
C GLU A 174 -7.45 -18.94 -4.04
N HIS A 175 -7.83 -18.52 -5.25
CA HIS A 175 -7.27 -19.06 -6.49
C HIS A 175 -5.75 -18.90 -6.55
N TRP A 176 -5.24 -17.68 -6.30
CA TRP A 176 -3.79 -17.44 -6.26
C TRP A 176 -3.08 -18.21 -5.15
N THR A 177 -3.75 -18.42 -4.00
CA THR A 177 -3.22 -19.27 -2.92
C THR A 177 -3.05 -20.71 -3.39
N SER A 178 -4.04 -21.26 -4.07
CA SER A 178 -4.01 -22.65 -4.58
C SER A 178 -2.92 -22.91 -5.61
N LEU A 179 -2.52 -21.89 -6.37
CA LEU A 179 -1.46 -21.99 -7.38
C LEU A 179 -0.04 -21.93 -6.81
N GLN A 180 0.12 -21.58 -5.53
CA GLN A 180 1.42 -21.49 -4.85
C GLN A 180 1.74 -22.75 -4.04
N ASN A 181 0.78 -23.65 -3.85
CA ASN A 181 0.91 -24.95 -3.20
C ASN A 181 1.18 -26.02 -4.26
#